data_27d282f75da6713a43986e197f8535e1
#
_entry.id   27d282f75da6713a43986e197f8535e1
#
_cell.length_a   1.000
_cell.length_b   1.000
_cell.length_c   1.000
_cell.angle_alpha   90.00
_cell.angle_beta   90.00
_cell.angle_gamma   90.00
#
_symmetry.space_group_name_H-M   'P 1'
#
loop_
_entity.id
_entity.type
_entity.pdbx_description
1 polymer ?
#
loop_
_entity_poly.entity_id
_entity_poly.type
_entity_poly.pdbx_seq_one_letter_code
_entity_poly.pdbx_strand_id
1 'polypeptide(L)'
;MFDVVLPLKALAEAKSRLAEVLTDRQRSELMLAMAQDVIAVLLAWHDCRSLTIIQGPGWPSVLPVASNLQVMREGELVGKGLNAKLTSGINALEGEQYAVVFGDLPGLNAEDLKALSAAFKTGQSVICPDSDRLGTNVLAFKDSDVPVFRFGSGSYRDYSRHIPRERYVALSRPGLGFDVDTPTGLYALLWGGNATMPVGPATQNWLLEARRQGVMWRDPLLAEVKPNAGALV
;
A
#
# COMPACT_ATOMS: atom_id res chain seq x y z
N MET A 1 -6.40 -15.74 13.17
CA MET A 1 -6.40 -14.25 13.21
C MET A 1 -4.98 -13.77 12.90
N PHE A 2 -4.83 -12.66 12.23
CA PHE A 2 -3.52 -12.13 11.78
C PHE A 2 -2.96 -11.08 12.73
N ASP A 3 -1.65 -11.11 12.93
CA ASP A 3 -0.90 -9.96 13.34
C ASP A 3 -0.50 -9.19 12.08
N VAL A 4 -1.11 -8.05 11.90
CA VAL A 4 -0.92 -7.22 10.70
C VAL A 4 0.25 -6.27 10.92
N VAL A 5 1.16 -6.20 9.95
CA VAL A 5 2.27 -5.25 9.94
C VAL A 5 2.10 -4.28 8.79
N LEU A 6 2.01 -3.00 9.12
CA LEU A 6 1.85 -1.90 8.16
C LEU A 6 3.13 -1.06 8.14
N PRO A 7 4.00 -1.19 7.13
CA PRO A 7 5.18 -0.36 7.02
C PRO A 7 4.83 1.03 6.45
N LEU A 8 5.20 2.07 7.17
CA LEU A 8 5.08 3.47 6.77
C LEU A 8 6.48 4.09 6.75
N LYS A 9 7.07 4.22 5.57
CA LYS A 9 8.38 4.87 5.36
C LYS A 9 8.34 6.34 5.82
N ALA A 10 9.51 7.01 5.83
CA ALA A 10 9.58 8.45 6.06
C ALA A 10 8.55 9.19 5.19
N LEU A 11 7.70 10.00 5.82
CA LEU A 11 6.59 10.68 5.11
C LEU A 11 7.10 11.63 4.02
N ALA A 12 8.24 12.29 4.24
CA ALA A 12 8.86 13.16 3.26
C ALA A 12 9.35 12.42 1.98
N GLU A 13 9.60 11.11 2.07
CA GLU A 13 10.01 10.28 0.94
C GLU A 13 8.84 9.60 0.24
N ALA A 14 7.62 9.80 0.78
CA ALA A 14 6.43 9.16 0.23
C ALA A 14 6.13 9.68 -1.19
N LYS A 15 5.72 8.74 -2.06
CA LYS A 15 5.22 9.05 -3.40
C LYS A 15 6.18 9.91 -4.23
N SER A 16 7.49 9.65 -4.15
CA SER A 16 8.53 10.40 -4.86
C SER A 16 8.31 10.43 -6.39
N ARG A 17 7.71 9.38 -6.97
CA ARG A 17 7.34 9.33 -8.40
C ARG A 17 6.25 10.32 -8.80
N LEU A 18 5.51 10.87 -7.83
CA LEU A 18 4.52 11.91 -8.06
C LEU A 18 5.11 13.33 -7.93
N ALA A 19 6.42 13.49 -7.73
CA ALA A 19 7.07 14.79 -7.51
C ALA A 19 6.95 15.75 -8.71
N GLU A 20 6.75 15.24 -9.91
CA GLU A 20 6.53 16.04 -11.11
C GLU A 20 5.12 16.66 -11.20
N VAL A 21 4.15 16.11 -10.45
CA VAL A 21 2.74 16.52 -10.52
C VAL A 21 2.16 16.96 -9.18
N LEU A 22 2.83 16.66 -8.08
CA LEU A 22 2.44 17.04 -6.71
C LEU A 22 3.61 17.69 -5.97
N THR A 23 3.32 18.71 -5.19
CA THR A 23 4.27 19.28 -4.22
C THR A 23 4.55 18.28 -3.09
N ASP A 24 5.65 18.47 -2.36
CA ASP A 24 6.01 17.63 -1.21
C ASP A 24 4.88 17.55 -0.17
N ARG A 25 4.24 18.69 0.08
CA ARG A 25 3.09 18.78 0.97
C ARG A 25 1.91 17.94 0.47
N GLN A 26 1.55 18.05 -0.80
CA GLN A 26 0.43 17.30 -1.39
C GLN A 26 0.70 15.79 -1.38
N ARG A 27 1.96 15.36 -1.65
CA ARG A 27 2.35 13.95 -1.57
C ARG A 27 2.21 13.41 -0.15
N SER A 28 2.66 14.19 0.84
CA SER A 28 2.55 13.81 2.26
C SER A 28 1.10 13.73 2.71
N GLU A 29 0.27 14.70 2.34
CA GLU A 29 -1.17 14.73 2.65
C GLU A 29 -1.91 13.55 1.98
N LEU A 30 -1.61 13.23 0.72
CA LEU A 30 -2.18 12.07 0.03
C LEU A 30 -1.79 10.76 0.73
N MET A 31 -0.51 10.57 1.03
CA MET A 31 -0.04 9.35 1.70
C MET A 31 -0.68 9.20 3.08
N LEU A 32 -0.80 10.30 3.83
CA LEU A 32 -1.46 10.32 5.14
C LEU A 32 -2.93 9.90 5.01
N ALA A 33 -3.66 10.46 4.04
CA ALA A 33 -5.06 10.13 3.80
C ALA A 33 -5.27 8.66 3.46
N MET A 34 -4.46 8.11 2.55
CA MET A 34 -4.52 6.68 2.18
C MET A 34 -4.21 5.79 3.37
N ALA A 35 -3.15 6.09 4.14
CA ALA A 35 -2.77 5.30 5.31
C ALA A 35 -3.85 5.33 6.39
N GLN A 36 -4.53 6.47 6.62
CA GLN A 36 -5.65 6.56 7.55
C GLN A 36 -6.79 5.63 7.16
N ASP A 37 -7.16 5.59 5.88
CA ASP A 37 -8.22 4.71 5.38
C ASP A 37 -7.83 3.23 5.52
N VAL A 38 -6.60 2.87 5.15
CA VAL A 38 -6.08 1.48 5.29
C VAL A 38 -6.08 1.07 6.77
N ILE A 39 -5.59 1.90 7.67
CA ILE A 39 -5.57 1.63 9.11
C ILE A 39 -7.00 1.41 9.64
N ALA A 40 -7.95 2.25 9.23
CA ALA A 40 -9.35 2.12 9.67
C ALA A 40 -9.97 0.80 9.21
N VAL A 41 -9.73 0.38 7.97
CA VAL A 41 -10.23 -0.89 7.43
C VAL A 41 -9.56 -2.09 8.13
N LEU A 42 -8.25 -2.03 8.39
CA LEU A 42 -7.52 -3.09 9.09
C LEU A 42 -7.97 -3.24 10.55
N LEU A 43 -8.20 -2.14 11.27
CA LEU A 43 -8.69 -2.17 12.66
C LEU A 43 -10.13 -2.70 12.75
N ALA A 44 -10.94 -2.50 11.72
CA ALA A 44 -12.30 -3.04 11.63
C ALA A 44 -12.34 -4.51 11.14
N TRP A 45 -11.22 -5.06 10.68
CA TRP A 45 -11.19 -6.42 10.16
C TRP A 45 -11.27 -7.45 11.29
N HIS A 46 -12.30 -8.30 11.26
CA HIS A 46 -12.54 -9.31 12.28
C HIS A 46 -11.35 -10.27 12.52
N ASP A 47 -10.59 -10.59 11.45
CA ASP A 47 -9.43 -11.48 11.55
C ASP A 47 -8.12 -10.74 11.89
N CYS A 48 -8.14 -9.42 12.14
CA CYS A 48 -7.01 -8.66 12.66
C CYS A 48 -6.93 -8.81 14.18
N ARG A 49 -5.95 -9.58 14.67
CA ARG A 49 -5.66 -9.71 16.11
C ARG A 49 -4.97 -8.46 16.64
N SER A 50 -3.94 -8.03 15.94
CA SER A 50 -3.17 -6.83 16.25
C SER A 50 -2.74 -6.12 14.97
N LEU A 51 -2.60 -4.80 15.04
CA LEU A 51 -2.02 -3.98 13.99
C LEU A 51 -0.75 -3.32 14.52
N THR A 52 0.40 -3.67 13.93
CA THR A 52 1.70 -3.07 14.22
C THR A 52 2.09 -2.15 13.07
N ILE A 53 2.24 -0.86 13.36
CA ILE A 53 2.74 0.11 12.39
C ILE A 53 4.24 0.24 12.57
N ILE A 54 5.03 -0.08 11.54
CA ILE A 54 6.45 0.26 11.49
C ILE A 54 6.55 1.66 10.91
N GLN A 55 6.76 2.65 11.78
CA GLN A 55 6.66 4.06 11.45
C GLN A 55 8.03 4.70 11.22
N GLY A 56 8.27 5.19 10.03
CA GLY A 56 9.38 6.08 9.70
C GLY A 56 9.17 7.51 10.23
N PRO A 57 10.14 8.40 10.05
CA PRO A 57 10.05 9.78 10.54
C PRO A 57 9.01 10.62 9.79
N GLY A 58 8.57 11.70 10.43
CA GLY A 58 7.69 12.73 9.84
C GLY A 58 6.19 12.45 9.92
N TRP A 59 5.77 11.28 10.42
CA TRP A 59 4.35 10.99 10.61
C TRP A 59 3.81 11.73 11.84
N PRO A 60 2.59 12.29 11.75
CA PRO A 60 1.96 12.93 12.88
C PRO A 60 1.64 11.91 13.98
N SER A 61 1.61 12.38 15.23
CA SER A 61 1.27 11.54 16.39
C SER A 61 -0.23 11.12 16.42
N VAL A 62 -1.01 11.55 15.45
CA VAL A 62 -2.46 11.31 15.39
C VAL A 62 -2.75 10.02 14.64
N LEU A 63 -2.38 8.89 15.24
CA LEU A 63 -2.92 7.60 14.85
C LEU A 63 -4.19 7.33 15.70
N PRO A 64 -5.17 6.57 15.19
CA PRO A 64 -6.33 6.21 15.98
C PRO A 64 -5.89 5.44 17.23
N VAL A 65 -6.52 5.74 18.37
CA VAL A 65 -6.28 4.98 19.59
C VAL A 65 -7.14 3.72 19.54
N ALA A 66 -6.48 2.56 19.48
CA ALA A 66 -7.16 1.26 19.53
C ALA A 66 -6.33 0.31 20.40
N SER A 67 -7.00 -0.56 21.15
CA SER A 67 -6.35 -1.48 22.08
C SER A 67 -5.47 -2.53 21.40
N ASN A 68 -5.74 -2.81 20.13
CA ASN A 68 -4.98 -3.74 19.29
C ASN A 68 -4.03 -3.04 18.30
N LEU A 69 -3.75 -1.74 18.49
CA LEU A 69 -2.79 -0.98 17.68
C LEU A 69 -1.53 -0.70 18.49
N GLN A 70 -0.38 -1.00 17.87
CA GLN A 70 0.92 -0.59 18.40
C GLN A 70 1.78 0.06 17.31
N VAL A 71 2.74 0.87 17.72
CA VAL A 71 3.68 1.54 16.83
C VAL A 71 5.10 1.17 17.20
N MET A 72 5.86 0.66 16.25
CA MET A 72 7.31 0.47 16.32
C MET A 72 7.97 1.56 15.48
N ARG A 73 8.91 2.30 16.06
CA ARG A 73 9.63 3.32 15.30
C ARG A 73 10.70 2.65 14.44
N GLU A 74 10.77 3.02 13.17
CA GLU A 74 11.75 2.44 12.24
C GLU A 74 13.19 2.54 12.76
N GLY A 75 13.53 3.63 13.47
CA GLY A 75 14.85 3.85 14.05
C GLY A 75 15.22 2.87 15.18
N GLU A 76 14.25 2.23 15.82
CA GLU A 76 14.43 1.26 16.90
C GLU A 76 14.64 -0.18 16.37
N LEU A 77 14.34 -0.41 15.10
CA LEU A 77 14.46 -1.72 14.45
C LEU A 77 15.86 -1.93 13.85
N VAL A 78 16.32 -3.18 13.83
CA VAL A 78 17.63 -3.57 13.30
C VAL A 78 17.63 -3.61 11.77
N GLY A 79 18.78 -3.33 11.16
CA GLY A 79 19.02 -3.40 9.73
C GLY A 79 18.68 -2.12 8.98
N LYS A 80 18.98 -2.09 7.68
CA LYS A 80 18.72 -0.96 6.78
C LYS A 80 17.71 -1.32 5.70
N GLY A 81 16.81 -0.38 5.41
CA GLY A 81 15.79 -0.52 4.38
C GLY A 81 14.60 -1.38 4.80
N LEU A 82 13.56 -1.32 3.97
CA LEU A 82 12.24 -1.89 4.26
C LEU A 82 12.29 -3.37 4.68
N ASN A 83 12.96 -4.22 3.89
CA ASN A 83 12.95 -5.68 4.11
C ASN A 83 13.61 -6.07 5.44
N ALA A 84 14.73 -5.42 5.80
CA ALA A 84 15.39 -5.65 7.09
C ALA A 84 14.54 -5.15 8.27
N LYS A 85 13.87 -4.01 8.12
CA LYS A 85 12.97 -3.48 9.14
C LYS A 85 11.74 -4.37 9.33
N LEU A 86 11.17 -4.91 8.26
CA LEU A 86 10.10 -5.89 8.33
C LEU A 86 10.55 -7.17 9.05
N THR A 87 11.75 -7.71 8.71
CA THR A 87 12.31 -8.87 9.41
C THR A 87 12.46 -8.59 10.90
N SER A 88 13.05 -7.45 11.26
CA SER A 88 13.23 -7.06 12.67
C SER A 88 11.89 -6.89 13.39
N GLY A 89 10.92 -6.24 12.76
CA GLY A 89 9.60 -6.02 13.33
C GLY A 89 8.82 -7.33 13.53
N ILE A 90 8.77 -8.20 12.53
CA ILE A 90 8.10 -9.51 12.61
C ILE A 90 8.73 -10.38 13.71
N ASN A 91 10.06 -10.44 13.79
CA ASN A 91 10.77 -11.22 14.82
C ASN A 91 10.53 -10.71 16.26
N ALA A 92 10.03 -9.50 16.43
CA ALA A 92 9.65 -8.94 17.72
C ALA A 92 8.19 -9.23 18.11
N LEU A 93 7.42 -9.89 17.23
CA LEU A 93 6.02 -10.25 17.46
C LEU A 93 5.90 -11.74 17.82
N GLU A 94 4.95 -12.04 18.69
CA GLU A 94 4.61 -13.42 19.07
C GLU A 94 3.26 -13.83 18.43
N GLY A 95 3.29 -14.14 17.14
CA GLY A 95 2.12 -14.49 16.36
C GLY A 95 2.26 -15.82 15.63
N GLU A 96 1.14 -16.40 15.23
CA GLU A 96 1.11 -17.63 14.41
C GLU A 96 0.91 -17.32 12.92
N GLN A 97 0.30 -16.17 12.62
CA GLN A 97 -0.09 -15.79 11.26
C GLN A 97 0.13 -14.27 11.10
N TYR A 98 0.82 -13.90 10.06
CA TYR A 98 1.16 -12.51 9.76
C TYR A 98 0.58 -12.06 8.43
N ALA A 99 0.27 -10.77 8.34
CA ALA A 99 -0.01 -10.10 7.07
C ALA A 99 0.74 -8.77 7.00
N VAL A 100 1.65 -8.63 6.05
CA VAL A 100 2.23 -7.33 5.70
C VAL A 100 1.30 -6.67 4.70
N VAL A 101 0.82 -5.46 5.02
CA VAL A 101 -0.11 -4.68 4.19
C VAL A 101 0.47 -3.28 4.01
N PHE A 102 0.55 -2.79 2.78
CA PHE A 102 1.02 -1.43 2.51
C PHE A 102 -0.06 -0.37 2.73
N GLY A 103 0.35 0.83 3.14
CA GLY A 103 -0.56 1.93 3.53
C GLY A 103 -1.06 2.80 2.37
N ASP A 104 -0.75 2.47 1.13
CA ASP A 104 -1.06 3.22 -0.07
C ASP A 104 -2.10 2.55 -0.98
N LEU A 105 -3.00 1.78 -0.36
CA LEU A 105 -4.08 1.04 -0.98
C LEU A 105 -5.43 1.76 -0.75
N PRO A 106 -5.73 2.85 -1.46
CA PRO A 106 -6.88 3.70 -1.16
C PRO A 106 -8.23 3.00 -1.31
N GLY A 107 -8.28 1.91 -2.08
CA GLY A 107 -9.48 1.12 -2.33
C GLY A 107 -9.63 -0.13 -1.49
N LEU A 108 -8.71 -0.37 -0.55
CA LEU A 108 -8.82 -1.51 0.36
C LEU A 108 -10.15 -1.47 1.12
N ASN A 109 -10.85 -2.61 1.16
CA ASN A 109 -12.15 -2.70 1.80
C ASN A 109 -12.35 -4.06 2.50
N ALA A 110 -13.46 -4.19 3.25
CA ALA A 110 -13.76 -5.38 4.03
C ALA A 110 -13.89 -6.66 3.19
N GLU A 111 -14.42 -6.56 1.96
CA GLU A 111 -14.57 -7.73 1.08
C GLU A 111 -13.22 -8.22 0.55
N ASP A 112 -12.24 -7.32 0.38
CA ASP A 112 -10.88 -7.67 0.02
C ASP A 112 -10.19 -8.45 1.15
N LEU A 113 -10.34 -7.98 2.39
CA LEU A 113 -9.78 -8.66 3.57
C LEU A 113 -10.47 -10.00 3.87
N LYS A 114 -11.77 -10.10 3.62
CA LYS A 114 -12.50 -11.37 3.69
C LYS A 114 -11.99 -12.37 2.63
N ALA A 115 -11.72 -11.91 1.42
CA ALA A 115 -11.12 -12.75 0.39
C ALA A 115 -9.68 -13.18 0.74
N LEU A 116 -8.89 -12.29 1.37
CA LEU A 116 -7.56 -12.62 1.89
C LEU A 116 -7.65 -13.73 2.94
N SER A 117 -8.56 -13.61 3.93
CA SER A 117 -8.80 -14.64 4.92
C SER A 117 -9.19 -15.98 4.29
N ALA A 118 -10.10 -15.96 3.31
CA ALA A 118 -10.56 -17.16 2.63
C ALA A 118 -9.42 -17.86 1.84
N ALA A 119 -8.61 -17.08 1.14
CA ALA A 119 -7.45 -17.61 0.41
C ALA A 119 -6.41 -18.20 1.37
N PHE A 120 -6.15 -17.56 2.51
CA PHE A 120 -5.20 -18.03 3.51
C PHE A 120 -5.62 -19.33 4.20
N LYS A 121 -6.92 -19.59 4.36
CA LYS A 121 -7.45 -20.84 4.93
C LYS A 121 -7.07 -22.10 4.15
N THR A 122 -6.61 -21.96 2.91
CA THR A 122 -6.07 -23.07 2.12
C THR A 122 -4.74 -23.63 2.67
N GLY A 123 -4.14 -22.94 3.65
CA GLY A 123 -2.89 -23.36 4.30
C GLY A 123 -1.62 -22.87 3.58
N GLN A 124 -1.78 -22.12 2.51
CA GLN A 124 -0.70 -21.53 1.72
C GLN A 124 -0.49 -20.06 2.11
N SER A 125 0.70 -19.51 1.81
CA SER A 125 0.91 -18.07 1.85
C SER A 125 0.05 -17.38 0.80
N VAL A 126 -0.35 -16.13 1.04
CA VAL A 126 -1.11 -15.34 0.05
C VAL A 126 -0.29 -14.13 -0.38
N ILE A 127 -0.08 -14.01 -1.68
CA ILE A 127 0.63 -12.88 -2.29
C ILE A 127 -0.39 -12.06 -3.09
N CYS A 128 -0.55 -10.79 -2.75
CA CYS A 128 -1.37 -9.87 -3.53
C CYS A 128 -0.46 -8.95 -4.35
N PRO A 129 -0.36 -9.17 -5.66
CA PRO A 129 0.44 -8.32 -6.53
C PRO A 129 -0.21 -6.94 -6.69
N ASP A 130 0.59 -5.94 -7.09
CA ASP A 130 0.08 -4.70 -7.66
C ASP A 130 -0.70 -4.94 -8.97
N SER A 131 -1.35 -3.90 -9.49
CA SER A 131 -2.17 -4.00 -10.72
C SER A 131 -1.36 -4.43 -11.94
N ASP A 132 -0.06 -4.08 -11.98
CA ASP A 132 0.86 -4.41 -13.07
C ASP A 132 1.50 -5.79 -12.89
N ARG A 133 1.27 -6.46 -11.76
CA ARG A 133 1.88 -7.73 -11.35
C ARG A 133 3.42 -7.68 -11.30
N LEU A 134 3.94 -6.53 -10.93
CA LEU A 134 5.37 -6.28 -10.74
C LEU A 134 5.74 -6.25 -9.25
N GLY A 135 5.04 -5.42 -8.48
CA GLY A 135 5.18 -5.28 -7.04
C GLY A 135 4.27 -6.22 -6.24
N THR A 136 4.36 -6.13 -4.93
CA THR A 136 3.55 -6.89 -3.97
C THR A 136 3.02 -5.93 -2.92
N ASN A 137 1.70 -5.81 -2.82
CA ASN A 137 1.02 -4.89 -1.91
C ASN A 137 0.62 -5.56 -0.59
N VAL A 138 0.35 -6.88 -0.63
CA VAL A 138 0.03 -7.65 0.57
C VAL A 138 0.73 -9.02 0.51
N LEU A 139 1.27 -9.43 1.65
CA LEU A 139 1.87 -10.75 1.84
C LEU A 139 1.39 -11.33 3.16
N ALA A 140 0.62 -12.43 3.12
CA ALA A 140 0.19 -13.17 4.30
C ALA A 140 0.87 -14.54 4.38
N PHE A 141 1.33 -14.91 5.57
CA PHE A 141 2.10 -16.15 5.81
C PHE A 141 1.95 -16.62 7.27
N LYS A 142 2.31 -17.90 7.51
CA LYS A 142 2.40 -18.47 8.86
C LYS A 142 3.78 -18.21 9.47
N ASP A 143 3.88 -18.19 10.78
CA ASP A 143 5.15 -18.08 11.50
C ASP A 143 6.13 -19.20 11.09
N SER A 144 5.62 -20.44 10.94
CA SER A 144 6.44 -21.56 10.43
C SER A 144 7.00 -21.39 9.03
N ASP A 145 6.53 -20.39 8.28
CA ASP A 145 6.83 -20.14 6.87
C ASP A 145 7.22 -18.69 6.59
N VAL A 146 7.83 -18.00 7.57
CA VAL A 146 8.29 -16.60 7.38
C VAL A 146 9.20 -16.52 6.16
N PRO A 147 8.81 -15.78 5.12
CA PRO A 147 9.62 -15.68 3.91
C PRO A 147 10.78 -14.71 4.12
N VAL A 148 11.84 -14.86 3.35
CA VAL A 148 12.82 -13.78 3.19
C VAL A 148 12.10 -12.63 2.48
N PHE A 149 11.96 -11.48 3.16
CA PHE A 149 11.29 -10.32 2.56
C PHE A 149 12.07 -9.77 1.37
N ARG A 150 11.34 -9.52 0.28
CA ARG A 150 11.85 -9.08 -1.02
C ARG A 150 11.01 -7.95 -1.61
N PHE A 151 10.39 -7.12 -0.75
CA PHE A 151 9.60 -5.98 -1.22
C PHE A 151 10.48 -4.98 -1.97
N GLY A 152 9.91 -4.37 -3.00
CA GLY A 152 10.56 -3.44 -3.91
C GLY A 152 10.11 -3.67 -5.34
N SER A 153 10.77 -3.01 -6.30
CA SER A 153 10.49 -3.18 -7.73
C SER A 153 10.69 -4.65 -8.15
N GLY A 154 9.67 -5.23 -8.76
CA GLY A 154 9.70 -6.62 -9.21
C GLY A 154 9.48 -7.67 -8.10
N SER A 155 9.07 -7.26 -6.90
CA SER A 155 8.90 -8.14 -5.74
C SER A 155 7.94 -9.31 -5.99
N TYR A 156 6.86 -9.12 -6.75
CA TYR A 156 5.94 -10.22 -7.09
C TYR A 156 6.65 -11.33 -7.89
N ARG A 157 7.48 -10.94 -8.87
CA ARG A 157 8.29 -11.90 -9.63
C ARG A 157 9.29 -12.61 -8.73
N ASP A 158 9.92 -11.89 -7.81
CA ASP A 158 10.90 -12.44 -6.88
C ASP A 158 10.26 -13.44 -5.93
N TYR A 159 9.11 -13.14 -5.33
CA TYR A 159 8.38 -14.11 -4.52
C TYR A 159 7.95 -15.33 -5.33
N SER A 160 7.41 -15.13 -6.54
CA SER A 160 6.96 -16.22 -7.42
C SER A 160 8.10 -17.17 -7.85
N ARG A 161 9.36 -16.72 -7.82
CA ARG A 161 10.52 -17.54 -8.13
C ARG A 161 11.08 -18.29 -6.92
N HIS A 162 10.95 -17.71 -5.71
CA HIS A 162 11.58 -18.23 -4.50
C HIS A 162 10.63 -19.02 -3.61
N ILE A 163 9.32 -18.80 -3.73
CA ILE A 163 8.32 -19.60 -3.03
C ILE A 163 7.77 -20.62 -4.01
N PRO A 164 7.86 -21.94 -3.72
CA PRO A 164 7.27 -22.97 -4.56
C PRO A 164 5.81 -22.71 -4.87
N ARG A 165 5.37 -22.96 -6.11
CA ARG A 165 4.04 -22.60 -6.60
C ARG A 165 2.90 -23.19 -5.76
N GLU A 166 3.10 -24.39 -5.23
CA GLU A 166 2.18 -25.11 -4.36
C GLU A 166 2.08 -24.53 -2.94
N ARG A 167 2.99 -23.62 -2.56
CA ARG A 167 3.04 -23.03 -1.22
C ARG A 167 2.43 -21.62 -1.13
N TYR A 168 1.96 -21.07 -2.24
CA TYR A 168 1.31 -19.76 -2.22
C TYR A 168 0.09 -19.67 -3.16
N VAL A 169 -0.83 -18.79 -2.80
CA VAL A 169 -1.93 -18.34 -3.65
C VAL A 169 -1.68 -16.90 -4.07
N ALA A 170 -1.78 -16.62 -5.37
CA ALA A 170 -1.79 -15.25 -5.86
C ALA A 170 -3.23 -14.73 -5.86
N LEU A 171 -3.53 -13.75 -5.02
CA LEU A 171 -4.85 -13.13 -4.90
C LEU A 171 -4.85 -11.75 -5.56
N SER A 172 -5.56 -11.61 -6.66
CA SER A 172 -5.73 -10.32 -7.35
C SER A 172 -7.15 -9.79 -7.11
N ARG A 173 -7.23 -8.60 -6.50
CA ARG A 173 -8.49 -7.87 -6.27
C ARG A 173 -8.21 -6.37 -6.42
N PRO A 174 -9.18 -5.57 -6.87
CA PRO A 174 -8.96 -4.14 -7.09
C PRO A 174 -8.40 -3.41 -5.87
N GLY A 175 -8.99 -3.58 -4.69
CA GLY A 175 -8.54 -2.89 -3.48
C GLY A 175 -7.21 -3.39 -2.91
N LEU A 176 -6.76 -4.60 -3.25
CA LEU A 176 -5.46 -5.14 -2.85
C LEU A 176 -4.36 -4.85 -3.89
N GLY A 177 -4.75 -4.60 -5.15
CA GLY A 177 -3.79 -4.42 -6.26
C GLY A 177 -3.53 -2.98 -6.65
N PHE A 178 -4.45 -2.06 -6.37
CA PHE A 178 -4.31 -0.68 -6.81
C PHE A 178 -3.61 0.17 -5.75
N ASP A 179 -2.35 0.46 -5.99
CA ASP A 179 -1.55 1.46 -5.29
C ASP A 179 -1.35 2.70 -6.16
N VAL A 180 -1.23 3.88 -5.54
CA VAL A 180 -1.13 5.16 -6.26
C VAL A 180 0.32 5.58 -6.34
N ASP A 181 1.08 4.99 -7.24
CA ASP A 181 2.53 5.22 -7.36
C ASP A 181 2.93 6.08 -8.57
N THR A 182 2.04 6.24 -9.56
CA THR A 182 2.35 6.92 -10.81
C THR A 182 1.40 8.08 -11.08
N PRO A 183 1.82 9.10 -11.88
CA PRO A 183 0.92 10.17 -12.34
C PRO A 183 -0.34 9.64 -13.03
N THR A 184 -0.22 8.60 -13.85
CA THR A 184 -1.37 7.97 -14.52
C THR A 184 -2.35 7.34 -13.51
N GLY A 185 -1.84 6.64 -12.49
CA GLY A 185 -2.67 6.08 -11.41
C GLY A 185 -3.38 7.18 -10.61
N LEU A 186 -2.66 8.26 -10.28
CA LEU A 186 -3.24 9.41 -9.60
C LEU A 186 -4.31 10.10 -10.47
N TYR A 187 -4.04 10.27 -11.76
CA TYR A 187 -5.01 10.86 -12.71
C TYR A 187 -6.28 10.01 -12.79
N ALA A 188 -6.13 8.69 -12.91
CA ALA A 188 -7.28 7.78 -12.92
C ALA A 188 -8.11 7.90 -11.63
N LEU A 189 -7.46 8.03 -10.49
CA LEU A 189 -8.13 8.22 -9.20
C LEU A 189 -8.84 9.58 -9.11
N LEU A 190 -8.19 10.65 -9.61
CA LEU A 190 -8.75 12.00 -9.58
C LEU A 190 -9.90 12.18 -10.60
N TRP A 191 -9.76 11.68 -11.82
CA TRP A 191 -10.58 12.08 -12.96
C TRP A 191 -11.26 10.93 -13.70
N GLY A 192 -11.00 9.68 -13.33
CA GLY A 192 -11.51 8.47 -14.01
C GLY A 192 -13.04 8.26 -13.94
N GLY A 193 -13.78 9.13 -13.27
CA GLY A 193 -15.24 9.10 -13.21
C GLY A 193 -15.81 7.95 -12.36
N ASN A 194 -17.07 7.56 -12.62
CA ASN A 194 -17.80 6.53 -11.84
C ASN A 194 -17.26 5.10 -12.00
N ALA A 195 -16.31 4.89 -12.90
CA ALA A 195 -15.61 3.60 -13.07
C ALA A 195 -14.44 3.44 -12.11
N THR A 196 -14.10 4.47 -11.33
CA THR A 196 -13.04 4.39 -10.33
C THR A 196 -13.49 3.57 -9.13
N MET A 197 -12.56 2.80 -8.62
CA MET A 197 -12.71 2.03 -7.39
C MET A 197 -13.13 2.95 -6.23
N PRO A 198 -14.10 2.55 -5.38
CA PRO A 198 -14.42 3.29 -4.18
C PRO A 198 -13.17 3.41 -3.29
N VAL A 199 -12.92 4.60 -2.77
CA VAL A 199 -11.82 4.87 -1.84
C VAL A 199 -12.37 5.23 -0.46
N GLY A 200 -11.53 5.13 0.56
CA GLY A 200 -11.91 5.51 1.92
C GLY A 200 -12.15 7.02 2.07
N PRO A 201 -12.79 7.44 3.18
CA PRO A 201 -13.26 8.81 3.36
C PRO A 201 -12.14 9.84 3.44
N ALA A 202 -10.98 9.52 4.01
CA ALA A 202 -9.86 10.45 4.09
C ALA A 202 -9.27 10.71 2.70
N THR A 203 -9.06 9.66 1.92
CA THR A 203 -8.61 9.77 0.52
C THR A 203 -9.64 10.52 -0.32
N GLN A 204 -10.93 10.22 -0.16
CA GLN A 204 -12.00 10.91 -0.87
C GLN A 204 -11.99 12.43 -0.61
N ASN A 205 -11.82 12.85 0.64
CA ASN A 205 -11.71 14.26 1.00
C ASN A 205 -10.49 14.92 0.36
N TRP A 206 -9.34 14.26 0.39
CA TRP A 206 -8.14 14.75 -0.28
C TRP A 206 -8.36 14.92 -1.78
N LEU A 207 -8.99 13.94 -2.45
CA LEU A 207 -9.28 13.99 -3.89
C LEU A 207 -10.21 15.16 -4.24
N LEU A 208 -11.25 15.41 -3.43
CA LEU A 208 -12.16 16.53 -3.64
C LEU A 208 -11.42 17.87 -3.56
N GLU A 209 -10.53 18.02 -2.59
CA GLU A 209 -9.75 19.24 -2.44
C GLU A 209 -8.73 19.41 -3.56
N ALA A 210 -8.04 18.35 -3.94
CA ALA A 210 -7.09 18.33 -5.06
C ALA A 210 -7.76 18.73 -6.39
N ARG A 211 -8.99 18.25 -6.64
CA ARG A 211 -9.79 18.66 -7.80
C ARG A 211 -10.12 20.13 -7.78
N ARG A 212 -10.53 20.68 -6.61
CA ARG A 212 -10.81 22.13 -6.45
C ARG A 212 -9.58 22.99 -6.73
N GLN A 213 -8.42 22.50 -6.35
CA GLN A 213 -7.13 23.17 -6.62
C GLN A 213 -6.63 22.97 -8.06
N GLY A 214 -7.33 22.21 -8.89
CA GLY A 214 -6.96 21.95 -10.27
C GLY A 214 -5.73 21.04 -10.43
N VAL A 215 -5.47 20.18 -9.44
CA VAL A 215 -4.37 19.22 -9.52
C VAL A 215 -4.62 18.25 -10.66
N MET A 216 -3.63 18.13 -11.58
CA MET A 216 -3.67 17.20 -12.72
C MET A 216 -4.98 17.28 -13.53
N TRP A 217 -5.48 18.45 -13.82
CA TRP A 217 -6.70 18.62 -14.63
C TRP A 217 -6.56 18.10 -16.08
N ARG A 218 -5.33 17.84 -16.55
CA ARG A 218 -5.04 17.24 -17.86
C ARG A 218 -4.47 15.85 -17.69
N ASP A 219 -4.86 14.94 -18.60
CA ASP A 219 -4.30 13.61 -18.65
C ASP A 219 -2.78 13.66 -18.89
N PRO A 220 -1.96 13.06 -18.01
CA PRO A 220 -0.51 13.05 -18.16
C PRO A 220 -0.06 12.36 -19.46
N LEU A 221 -0.80 11.36 -19.97
CA LEU A 221 -0.49 10.70 -21.24
C LEU A 221 -0.66 11.63 -22.44
N LEU A 222 -1.53 12.64 -22.36
CA LEU A 222 -1.71 13.65 -23.41
C LEU A 222 -0.65 14.77 -23.34
N ALA A 223 0.02 14.94 -22.20
CA ALA A 223 1.08 15.93 -22.04
C ALA A 223 2.38 15.52 -22.75
N GLU A 224 2.60 14.24 -23.02
CA GLU A 224 3.76 13.71 -23.75
C GLU A 224 3.64 13.90 -25.27
N VAL A 225 2.46 14.20 -25.79
CA VAL A 225 2.27 14.55 -27.19
C VAL A 225 2.72 16.02 -27.37
N LYS A 226 4.02 16.24 -27.53
CA LYS A 226 4.52 17.54 -27.99
C LYS A 226 3.80 17.88 -29.31
N PRO A 227 3.16 19.06 -29.44
CA PRO A 227 2.64 19.47 -30.73
C PRO A 227 3.83 19.47 -31.69
N ASN A 228 3.69 18.74 -32.78
CA ASN A 228 4.69 18.70 -33.87
C ASN A 228 4.91 20.15 -34.34
N ALA A 229 5.99 20.78 -33.86
CA ALA A 229 6.45 22.07 -34.34
C ALA A 229 7.09 21.86 -35.71
N GLY A 230 6.27 21.62 -36.73
CA GLY A 230 6.76 21.35 -38.05
C GLY A 230 5.68 21.01 -39.08
N ALA A 231 4.70 21.90 -39.26
CA ALA A 231 3.89 21.91 -40.49
C ALA A 231 3.27 23.30 -40.68
N LEU A 232 4.09 24.26 -41.01
CA LEU A 232 3.72 25.46 -41.75
C LEU A 232 4.86 25.75 -42.73
N VAL A 233 4.74 25.19 -43.90
CA VAL A 233 5.30 25.74 -45.15
C VAL A 233 4.16 25.75 -46.14
#